data_f81d88681148d015f8bc3ddf61ce2bbb
#
_entry.id   f81d88681148d015f8bc3ddf61ce2bbb
#
_cell.length_a   1.000
_cell.length_b   1.000
_cell.length_c   1.000
_cell.angle_alpha   90.00
_cell.angle_beta   90.00
_cell.angle_gamma   90.00
#
_symmetry.space_group_name_H-M   'P 1'
#
loop_
_entity.id
_entity.type
_entity.pdbx_description
1 polymer ?
#
loop_
_entity_poly.entity_id
_entity_poly.type
_entity_poly.pdbx_seq_one_letter_code
_entity_poly.pdbx_strand_id
1 'polypeptide(L)'
;MIFLIYILLIIFIIADAFLAFKFFEYVYCAHIRKQAPLVPSNQVLRQYVIDQTLTKYPKSKNICEIGSGFGGLARDIARKCNKSVYALENMPFSAFISKTADIFTHCKNNRTIWCDAFKFLDNTNINFDIAIAYLGPKLTPKLYKYKDKIKVLISLDFEIPDIKPKRIIDLDCGSVIYGGKKYPHKVLIYEF
;
A
#
# COMPACT_ATOMS: atom_id res chain seq x y z
N MET A 1 -22.84 16.05 -35.04
CA MET A 1 -21.41 16.42 -35.10
C MET A 1 -21.00 17.37 -33.98
N ILE A 2 -21.65 18.53 -33.83
CA ILE A 2 -21.32 19.53 -32.77
C ILE A 2 -21.42 18.94 -31.36
N PHE A 3 -22.44 18.18 -31.03
CA PHE A 3 -22.63 17.53 -29.70
C PHE A 3 -21.47 16.58 -29.33
N LEU A 4 -20.95 15.81 -30.30
CA LEU A 4 -19.81 14.92 -30.08
C LEU A 4 -18.53 15.69 -29.76
N ILE A 5 -18.33 16.86 -30.42
CA ILE A 5 -17.18 17.73 -30.17
C ILE A 5 -17.22 18.27 -28.73
N TYR A 6 -18.39 18.70 -28.24
CA TYR A 6 -18.53 19.15 -26.86
C TYR A 6 -18.25 18.03 -25.84
N ILE A 7 -18.72 16.79 -26.09
CA ILE A 7 -18.41 15.64 -25.21
C ILE A 7 -16.89 15.39 -25.16
N LEU A 8 -16.23 15.36 -26.31
CA LEU A 8 -14.79 15.16 -26.39
C LEU A 8 -14.02 16.27 -25.66
N LEU A 9 -14.45 17.53 -25.82
CA LEU A 9 -13.84 18.66 -25.13
C LEU A 9 -13.99 18.54 -23.61
N ILE A 10 -15.16 18.16 -23.11
CA ILE A 10 -15.39 17.95 -21.66
C ILE A 10 -14.51 16.81 -21.14
N ILE A 11 -14.42 15.69 -21.86
CA ILE A 11 -13.54 14.58 -21.49
C ILE A 11 -12.08 15.04 -21.42
N PHE A 12 -11.63 15.83 -22.39
CA PHE A 12 -10.28 16.35 -22.43
C PHE A 12 -9.99 17.27 -21.24
N ILE A 13 -10.89 18.21 -20.93
CA ILE A 13 -10.76 19.12 -19.79
C ILE A 13 -10.70 18.32 -18.45
N ILE A 14 -11.53 17.29 -18.29
CA ILE A 14 -11.52 16.44 -17.11
C ILE A 14 -10.20 15.67 -17.00
N ALA A 15 -9.68 15.15 -18.11
CA ALA A 15 -8.40 14.44 -18.15
C ALA A 15 -7.23 15.35 -17.78
N ASP A 16 -7.19 16.58 -18.32
CA ASP A 16 -6.14 17.56 -17.99
C ASP A 16 -6.20 18.02 -16.54
N ALA A 17 -7.40 18.29 -16.02
CA ALA A 17 -7.58 18.62 -14.60
C ALA A 17 -7.12 17.48 -13.69
N PHE A 18 -7.40 16.23 -14.07
CA PHE A 18 -6.93 15.06 -13.35
C PHE A 18 -5.40 14.93 -13.36
N LEU A 19 -4.77 15.10 -14.52
CA LEU A 19 -3.31 15.07 -14.67
C LEU A 19 -2.63 16.18 -13.86
N ALA A 20 -3.15 17.40 -13.93
CA ALA A 20 -2.66 18.52 -13.13
C ALA A 20 -2.78 18.24 -11.64
N PHE A 21 -3.92 17.72 -11.20
CA PHE A 21 -4.13 17.33 -9.80
C PHE A 21 -3.12 16.27 -9.35
N LYS A 22 -2.87 15.23 -10.16
CA LYS A 22 -1.89 14.17 -9.86
C LYS A 22 -0.46 14.72 -9.81
N PHE A 23 -0.13 15.64 -10.67
CA PHE A 23 1.16 16.33 -10.65
C PHE A 23 1.35 17.14 -9.36
N PHE A 24 0.35 17.93 -8.97
CA PHE A 24 0.38 18.68 -7.70
C PHE A 24 0.45 17.77 -6.49
N GLU A 25 -0.31 16.67 -6.46
CA GLU A 25 -0.26 15.68 -5.41
C GLU A 25 1.16 15.08 -5.29
N TYR A 26 1.76 14.70 -6.41
CA TYR A 26 3.13 14.18 -6.45
C TYR A 26 4.14 15.19 -5.92
N VAL A 27 4.12 16.43 -6.40
CA VAL A 27 5.03 17.50 -5.96
C VAL A 27 4.85 17.78 -4.47
N TYR A 28 3.62 17.88 -4.00
CA TYR A 28 3.31 18.12 -2.59
C TYR A 28 3.84 17.00 -1.69
N CYS A 29 3.61 15.74 -2.06
CA CYS A 29 4.05 14.59 -1.29
C CYS A 29 5.58 14.42 -1.30
N ALA A 30 6.20 14.58 -2.47
CA ALA A 30 7.64 14.43 -2.62
C ALA A 30 8.45 15.54 -1.94
N HIS A 31 8.03 16.79 -2.08
CA HIS A 31 8.82 17.96 -1.67
C HIS A 31 8.39 18.52 -0.31
N ILE A 32 7.10 18.59 -0.03
CA ILE A 32 6.59 19.22 1.19
C ILE A 32 6.48 18.20 2.33
N ARG A 33 5.85 17.05 2.07
CA ARG A 33 5.64 16.01 3.10
C ARG A 33 6.75 14.99 3.22
N LYS A 34 7.69 14.95 2.26
CA LYS A 34 8.79 13.94 2.20
C LYS A 34 8.30 12.50 2.38
N GLN A 35 7.15 12.21 1.84
CA GLN A 35 6.49 10.89 1.90
C GLN A 35 6.99 9.97 0.79
N ALA A 36 6.73 8.67 0.96
CA ALA A 36 6.98 7.72 -0.10
C ALA A 36 6.06 8.04 -1.30
N PRO A 37 6.59 8.06 -2.53
CA PRO A 37 5.76 8.22 -3.72
C PRO A 37 4.81 7.04 -3.85
N LEU A 38 3.64 7.30 -4.48
CA LEU A 38 2.72 6.24 -4.84
C LEU A 38 3.36 5.36 -5.91
N VAL A 39 3.86 4.20 -5.52
CA VAL A 39 4.39 3.17 -6.42
C VAL A 39 3.43 1.99 -6.38
N PRO A 40 2.70 1.71 -7.48
CA PRO A 40 1.87 0.51 -7.54
C PRO A 40 2.74 -0.73 -7.36
N SER A 41 2.34 -1.63 -6.46
CA SER A 41 3.03 -2.92 -6.30
C SER A 41 2.89 -3.74 -7.58
N ASN A 42 3.99 -4.34 -8.01
CA ASN A 42 4.03 -5.28 -9.13
C ASN A 42 3.04 -6.44 -8.89
N GLN A 43 2.40 -6.93 -9.94
CA GLN A 43 1.42 -8.01 -9.85
C GLN A 43 2.00 -9.29 -9.25
N VAL A 44 3.26 -9.61 -9.55
CA VAL A 44 3.97 -10.78 -9.00
C VAL A 44 4.17 -10.63 -7.49
N LEU A 45 4.62 -9.44 -7.03
CA LEU A 45 4.72 -9.11 -5.60
C LEU A 45 3.37 -9.27 -4.90
N ARG A 46 2.30 -8.73 -5.49
CA ARG A 46 0.94 -8.81 -4.93
C ARG A 46 0.48 -10.25 -4.79
N GLN A 47 0.62 -11.05 -5.85
CA GLN A 47 0.21 -12.45 -5.83
C GLN A 47 1.00 -13.24 -4.79
N TYR A 48 2.31 -13.02 -4.70
CA TYR A 48 3.14 -13.67 -3.69
C TYR A 48 2.68 -13.33 -2.26
N VAL A 49 2.38 -12.06 -1.97
CA VAL A 49 1.88 -11.65 -0.64
C VAL A 49 0.55 -12.33 -0.32
N ILE A 50 -0.36 -12.43 -1.30
CA ILE A 50 -1.65 -13.10 -1.15
C ILE A 50 -1.43 -14.59 -0.82
N ASP A 51 -0.57 -15.26 -1.56
CA ASP A 51 -0.27 -16.68 -1.37
C ASP A 51 0.37 -16.94 0.00
N GLN A 52 1.29 -16.07 0.43
CA GLN A 52 1.87 -16.17 1.78
C GLN A 52 0.80 -16.00 2.87
N THR A 53 -0.12 -15.04 2.70
CA THR A 53 -1.20 -14.79 3.66
C THR A 53 -2.13 -16.00 3.76
N LEU A 54 -2.46 -16.64 2.63
CA LEU A 54 -3.32 -17.81 2.59
C LEU A 54 -2.64 -19.06 3.17
N THR A 55 -1.40 -19.32 2.75
CA THR A 55 -0.74 -20.61 3.02
C THR A 55 0.05 -20.61 4.32
N LYS A 56 0.73 -19.52 4.66
CA LYS A 56 1.63 -19.46 5.82
C LYS A 56 0.97 -18.90 7.07
N TYR A 57 -0.01 -18.01 6.90
CA TYR A 57 -0.70 -17.38 8.03
C TYR A 57 -2.23 -17.55 7.93
N PRO A 58 -2.74 -18.78 7.79
CA PRO A 58 -4.18 -19.03 7.55
C PRO A 58 -5.05 -18.57 8.73
N LYS A 59 -4.49 -18.55 9.96
CA LYS A 59 -5.20 -18.13 11.18
C LYS A 59 -5.19 -16.62 11.41
N SER A 60 -4.47 -15.82 10.59
CA SER A 60 -4.48 -14.36 10.72
C SER A 60 -5.90 -13.82 10.52
N LYS A 61 -6.29 -12.85 11.33
CA LYS A 61 -7.62 -12.21 11.27
C LYS A 61 -7.51 -10.75 10.86
N ASN A 62 -6.66 -9.99 11.56
CA ASN A 62 -6.47 -8.57 11.34
C ASN A 62 -5.21 -8.32 10.53
N ILE A 63 -5.37 -7.78 9.32
CA ILE A 63 -4.27 -7.43 8.43
C ILE A 63 -4.25 -5.92 8.27
N CYS A 64 -3.06 -5.32 8.24
CA CYS A 64 -2.88 -3.91 7.99
C CYS A 64 -2.02 -3.72 6.74
N GLU A 65 -2.48 -2.96 5.76
CA GLU A 65 -1.64 -2.47 4.67
C GLU A 65 -1.27 -1.01 4.93
N ILE A 66 0.01 -0.73 5.06
CA ILE A 66 0.56 0.58 5.40
C ILE A 66 1.01 1.28 4.12
N GLY A 67 0.36 2.41 3.78
CA GLY A 67 0.55 3.08 2.49
C GLY A 67 -0.17 2.34 1.37
N SER A 68 -1.46 2.09 1.55
CA SER A 68 -2.24 1.21 0.66
C SER A 68 -2.51 1.79 -0.73
N GLY A 69 -2.22 3.07 -0.97
CA GLY A 69 -2.48 3.73 -2.24
C GLY A 69 -3.96 3.61 -2.65
N PHE A 70 -4.19 3.09 -3.84
CA PHE A 70 -5.56 2.83 -4.33
C PHE A 70 -6.20 1.56 -3.75
N GLY A 71 -5.59 0.92 -2.75
CA GLY A 71 -6.14 -0.21 -2.01
C GLY A 71 -6.25 -1.51 -2.81
N GLY A 72 -5.49 -1.66 -3.89
CA GLY A 72 -5.59 -2.84 -4.75
C GLY A 72 -5.20 -4.13 -4.05
N LEU A 73 -4.06 -4.16 -3.36
CA LEU A 73 -3.58 -5.32 -2.62
C LEU A 73 -4.49 -5.62 -1.42
N ALA A 74 -4.90 -4.60 -0.67
CA ALA A 74 -5.81 -4.75 0.47
C ALA A 74 -7.13 -5.42 0.05
N ARG A 75 -7.76 -4.97 -1.06
CA ARG A 75 -8.99 -5.58 -1.59
C ARG A 75 -8.79 -7.01 -2.04
N ASP A 76 -7.66 -7.31 -2.70
CA ASP A 76 -7.36 -8.67 -3.14
C ASP A 76 -7.22 -9.61 -1.94
N ILE A 77 -6.52 -9.20 -0.89
CA ILE A 77 -6.39 -9.97 0.35
C ILE A 77 -7.76 -10.12 1.02
N ALA A 78 -8.52 -9.05 1.16
CA ALA A 78 -9.83 -9.09 1.79
C ALA A 78 -10.79 -10.07 1.10
N ARG A 79 -10.74 -10.14 -0.24
CA ARG A 79 -11.59 -11.03 -1.03
C ARG A 79 -11.08 -12.46 -1.09
N LYS A 80 -9.82 -12.65 -1.50
CA LYS A 80 -9.25 -13.97 -1.76
C LYS A 80 -8.98 -14.73 -0.47
N CYS A 81 -8.58 -14.00 0.58
CA CYS A 81 -8.25 -14.61 1.88
C CYS A 81 -9.41 -14.56 2.88
N ASN A 82 -10.50 -13.85 2.56
CA ASN A 82 -11.62 -13.58 3.48
C ASN A 82 -11.15 -13.05 4.85
N LYS A 83 -10.24 -12.07 4.83
CA LYS A 83 -9.63 -11.46 6.01
C LYS A 83 -10.10 -10.02 6.20
N SER A 84 -10.11 -9.57 7.45
CA SER A 84 -10.30 -8.16 7.79
C SER A 84 -9.03 -7.38 7.48
N VAL A 85 -9.10 -6.42 6.54
CA VAL A 85 -7.96 -5.62 6.12
C VAL A 85 -8.19 -4.15 6.47
N TYR A 86 -7.21 -3.55 7.11
CA TYR A 86 -7.13 -2.11 7.40
C TYR A 86 -6.14 -1.49 6.41
N ALA A 87 -6.67 -0.82 5.39
CA ALA A 87 -5.88 -0.16 4.36
C ALA A 87 -5.62 1.30 4.79
N LEU A 88 -4.42 1.58 5.30
CA LEU A 88 -4.03 2.90 5.81
C LEU A 88 -3.38 3.71 4.70
N GLU A 89 -3.97 4.85 4.36
CA GLU A 89 -3.48 5.72 3.28
C GLU A 89 -3.48 7.18 3.71
N ASN A 90 -2.36 7.85 3.51
CA ASN A 90 -2.17 9.24 3.93
C ASN A 90 -2.58 10.26 2.86
N MET A 91 -2.60 9.86 1.60
CA MET A 91 -2.98 10.72 0.49
C MET A 91 -4.51 10.75 0.36
N PRO A 92 -5.16 11.92 0.51
CA PRO A 92 -6.61 12.02 0.55
C PRO A 92 -7.28 11.50 -0.72
N PHE A 93 -6.70 11.80 -1.89
CA PHE A 93 -7.24 11.36 -3.16
C PHE A 93 -7.11 9.84 -3.33
N SER A 94 -5.96 9.26 -3.01
CA SER A 94 -5.76 7.81 -3.09
C SER A 94 -6.72 7.07 -2.14
N ALA A 95 -6.89 7.58 -0.91
CA ALA A 95 -7.85 7.04 0.04
C ALA A 95 -9.30 7.16 -0.45
N PHE A 96 -9.65 8.28 -1.09
CA PHE A 96 -10.99 8.47 -1.69
C PHE A 96 -11.25 7.45 -2.80
N ILE A 97 -10.31 7.28 -3.74
CA ILE A 97 -10.41 6.28 -4.81
C ILE A 97 -10.52 4.87 -4.22
N SER A 98 -9.70 4.55 -3.22
CA SER A 98 -9.76 3.25 -2.57
C SER A 98 -11.11 2.98 -1.92
N LYS A 99 -11.66 3.94 -1.14
CA LYS A 99 -13.00 3.82 -0.53
C LYS A 99 -14.11 3.65 -1.56
N THR A 100 -14.04 4.44 -2.63
CA THR A 100 -15.01 4.35 -3.73
C THR A 100 -14.97 2.98 -4.39
N ALA A 101 -13.76 2.47 -4.65
CA ALA A 101 -13.58 1.13 -5.20
C ALA A 101 -14.08 0.03 -4.25
N ASP A 102 -13.92 0.18 -2.93
CA ASP A 102 -14.47 -0.76 -1.93
C ASP A 102 -15.99 -0.85 -2.02
N ILE A 103 -16.68 0.29 -2.19
CA ILE A 103 -18.14 0.35 -2.35
C ILE A 103 -18.56 -0.33 -3.65
N PHE A 104 -18.01 0.08 -4.79
CA PHE A 104 -18.38 -0.46 -6.10
C PHE A 104 -18.08 -1.96 -6.25
N THR A 105 -17.09 -2.43 -5.53
CA THR A 105 -16.67 -3.84 -5.57
C THR A 105 -17.28 -4.66 -4.44
N HIS A 106 -18.15 -4.07 -3.62
CA HIS A 106 -18.79 -4.70 -2.45
C HIS A 106 -17.80 -5.40 -1.51
N CYS A 107 -16.59 -4.82 -1.35
CA CYS A 107 -15.52 -5.41 -0.55
C CYS A 107 -15.68 -5.04 0.94
N LYS A 108 -16.60 -5.71 1.64
CA LYS A 108 -16.95 -5.41 3.05
C LYS A 108 -15.82 -5.65 4.05
N ASN A 109 -14.89 -6.54 3.71
CA ASN A 109 -13.77 -6.91 4.60
C ASN A 109 -12.56 -5.99 4.47
N ASN A 110 -12.55 -5.06 3.49
CA ASN A 110 -11.54 -4.01 3.41
C ASN A 110 -12.06 -2.72 4.04
N ARG A 111 -11.26 -2.12 4.91
CA ARG A 111 -11.55 -0.84 5.55
C ARG A 111 -10.44 0.15 5.19
N THR A 112 -10.67 0.96 4.18
CA THR A 112 -9.76 2.07 3.83
C THR A 112 -9.91 3.21 4.83
N ILE A 113 -8.80 3.62 5.44
CA ILE A 113 -8.72 4.71 6.42
C ILE A 113 -7.76 5.77 5.90
N TRP A 114 -8.27 6.99 5.69
CA TRP A 114 -7.43 8.13 5.40
C TRP A 114 -6.77 8.62 6.68
N CYS A 115 -5.48 8.33 6.86
CA CYS A 115 -4.72 8.70 8.04
C CYS A 115 -3.21 8.65 7.80
N ASP A 116 -2.46 9.28 8.69
CA ASP A 116 -1.05 8.95 8.87
C ASP A 116 -0.97 7.59 9.59
N ALA A 117 -0.38 6.60 8.92
CA ALA A 117 -0.35 5.22 9.43
C ALA A 117 0.44 5.11 10.74
N PHE A 118 1.51 5.89 10.93
CA PHE A 118 2.28 5.87 12.17
C PHE A 118 1.48 6.44 13.33
N LYS A 119 0.77 7.57 13.12
CA LYS A 119 -0.14 8.13 14.12
C LYS A 119 -1.30 7.17 14.43
N PHE A 120 -1.82 6.47 13.43
CA PHE A 120 -2.85 5.46 13.63
C PHE A 120 -2.32 4.31 14.50
N LEU A 121 -1.14 3.78 14.20
CA LEU A 121 -0.49 2.72 14.98
C LEU A 121 -0.16 3.17 16.41
N ASP A 122 0.23 4.42 16.61
CA ASP A 122 0.48 4.97 17.96
C ASP A 122 -0.79 4.97 18.82
N ASN A 123 -1.94 5.30 18.22
CA ASN A 123 -3.21 5.54 18.95
C ASN A 123 -4.19 4.36 18.94
N THR A 124 -3.96 3.33 18.11
CA THR A 124 -4.87 2.17 18.06
C THR A 124 -4.55 1.14 19.14
N ASN A 125 -5.60 0.50 19.66
CA ASN A 125 -5.50 -0.69 20.50
C ASN A 125 -5.58 -1.99 19.69
N ILE A 126 -5.64 -1.90 18.36
CA ILE A 126 -5.72 -3.08 17.49
C ILE A 126 -4.33 -3.69 17.34
N ASN A 127 -4.24 -5.00 17.63
CA ASN A 127 -3.08 -5.80 17.27
C ASN A 127 -3.29 -6.44 15.91
N PHE A 128 -2.27 -6.34 15.06
CA PHE A 128 -2.28 -6.87 13.71
C PHE A 128 -1.51 -8.19 13.65
N ASP A 129 -2.15 -9.21 13.09
CA ASP A 129 -1.47 -10.48 12.85
C ASP A 129 -0.46 -10.33 11.72
N ILE A 130 -0.79 -9.51 10.70
CA ILE A 130 0.11 -9.21 9.58
C ILE A 130 0.03 -7.70 9.29
N ALA A 131 1.19 -7.07 9.13
CA ALA A 131 1.30 -5.78 8.46
C ALA A 131 2.06 -5.93 7.15
N ILE A 132 1.60 -5.26 6.11
CA ILE A 132 2.23 -5.23 4.79
C ILE A 132 2.64 -3.79 4.50
N ALA A 133 3.88 -3.58 4.05
CA ALA A 133 4.40 -2.25 3.82
C ALA A 133 5.25 -2.16 2.55
N TYR A 134 4.98 -1.12 1.74
CA TYR A 134 5.80 -0.72 0.60
C TYR A 134 6.12 0.77 0.70
N LEU A 135 6.94 1.14 1.70
CA LEU A 135 7.09 2.54 2.14
C LEU A 135 8.40 3.23 1.75
N GLY A 136 9.33 2.50 1.14
CA GLY A 136 10.67 3.00 0.85
C GLY A 136 11.63 2.94 2.05
N PRO A 137 12.96 3.11 1.77
CA PRO A 137 14.03 2.83 2.72
C PRO A 137 14.05 3.78 3.94
N LYS A 138 13.42 4.94 3.86
CA LYS A 138 13.39 5.93 4.96
C LYS A 138 12.27 5.67 5.99
N LEU A 139 11.17 5.07 5.56
CA LEU A 139 9.99 4.86 6.41
C LEU A 139 9.90 3.44 6.95
N THR A 140 10.31 2.45 6.16
CA THR A 140 10.28 1.03 6.56
C THR A 140 10.97 0.76 7.91
N PRO A 141 12.16 1.34 8.22
CA PRO A 141 12.81 1.13 9.51
C PRO A 141 11.98 1.57 10.72
N LYS A 142 11.12 2.57 10.55
CA LYS A 142 10.26 3.07 11.63
C LYS A 142 9.21 2.06 12.09
N LEU A 143 8.91 1.04 11.26
CA LEU A 143 7.92 0.02 11.59
C LEU A 143 8.38 -0.90 12.72
N TYR A 144 9.67 -1.02 12.99
CA TYR A 144 10.18 -1.82 14.10
C TYR A 144 9.68 -1.35 15.48
N LYS A 145 9.38 -0.06 15.62
CA LYS A 145 8.75 0.51 16.82
C LYS A 145 7.46 -0.22 17.21
N TYR A 146 6.76 -0.81 16.24
CA TYR A 146 5.44 -1.42 16.43
C TYR A 146 5.47 -2.95 16.53
N LYS A 147 6.64 -3.54 16.82
CA LYS A 147 6.82 -4.98 16.96
C LYS A 147 5.85 -5.63 17.98
N ASP A 148 5.45 -4.89 19.03
CA ASP A 148 4.51 -5.40 20.04
C ASP A 148 3.04 -5.34 19.58
N LYS A 149 2.74 -4.62 18.49
CA LYS A 149 1.41 -4.51 17.86
C LYS A 149 1.29 -5.29 16.56
N ILE A 150 2.41 -5.67 15.95
CA ILE A 150 2.49 -6.36 14.66
C ILE A 150 3.23 -7.67 14.87
N LYS A 151 2.56 -8.82 14.69
CA LYS A 151 3.22 -10.13 14.84
C LYS A 151 4.11 -10.48 13.66
N VAL A 152 3.63 -10.16 12.44
CA VAL A 152 4.35 -10.43 11.19
C VAL A 152 4.36 -9.17 10.34
N LEU A 153 5.55 -8.71 9.95
CA LEU A 153 5.71 -7.64 8.98
C LEU A 153 6.20 -8.24 7.66
N ILE A 154 5.45 -7.99 6.59
CA ILE A 154 5.83 -8.28 5.21
C ILE A 154 6.25 -6.96 4.57
N SER A 155 7.55 -6.75 4.45
CA SER A 155 8.11 -5.57 3.80
C SER A 155 8.45 -5.86 2.36
N LEU A 156 8.02 -5.00 1.45
CA LEU A 156 8.31 -5.11 0.02
C LEU A 156 9.52 -4.23 -0.32
N ASP A 157 10.55 -4.86 -0.89
CA ASP A 157 11.80 -4.28 -1.41
C ASP A 157 12.73 -3.62 -0.37
N PHE A 158 12.24 -3.20 0.80
CA PHE A 158 13.03 -2.39 1.73
C PHE A 158 13.24 -3.10 3.08
N GLU A 159 14.50 -3.09 3.53
CA GLU A 159 14.91 -3.72 4.79
C GLU A 159 14.71 -2.80 5.99
N ILE A 160 14.59 -3.43 7.17
CA ILE A 160 14.82 -2.76 8.45
C ILE A 160 16.30 -2.97 8.79
N PRO A 161 17.12 -1.91 8.84
CA PRO A 161 18.53 -2.02 9.21
C PRO A 161 18.68 -2.71 10.58
N ASP A 162 19.72 -3.51 10.72
CA ASP A 162 20.11 -4.21 11.95
C ASP A 162 19.10 -5.25 12.45
N ILE A 163 17.99 -5.44 11.74
CA ILE A 163 17.01 -6.48 12.06
C ILE A 163 17.00 -7.52 10.95
N LYS A 164 17.44 -8.73 11.29
CA LYS A 164 17.46 -9.84 10.34
C LYS A 164 16.04 -10.34 10.06
N PRO A 165 15.57 -10.31 8.81
CA PRO A 165 14.29 -10.91 8.46
C PRO A 165 14.37 -12.44 8.66
N LYS A 166 13.25 -13.04 9.06
CA LYS A 166 13.14 -14.50 9.16
C LYS A 166 13.25 -15.18 7.80
N ARG A 167 12.75 -14.51 6.76
CA ARG A 167 12.85 -14.97 5.37
C ARG A 167 13.05 -13.79 4.43
N ILE A 168 13.87 -14.02 3.40
CA ILE A 168 14.03 -13.14 2.26
C ILE A 168 13.69 -13.95 1.02
N ILE A 169 12.85 -13.40 0.17
CA ILE A 169 12.44 -14.03 -1.09
C ILE A 169 12.75 -13.04 -2.20
N ASP A 170 13.72 -13.39 -3.04
CA ASP A 170 14.03 -12.64 -4.24
C ASP A 170 13.02 -13.02 -5.33
N LEU A 171 12.45 -12.02 -5.99
CA LEU A 171 11.50 -12.21 -7.06
C LEU A 171 12.12 -11.74 -8.37
N ASP A 172 12.22 -12.64 -9.32
CA ASP A 172 12.72 -12.34 -10.68
C ASP A 172 11.61 -11.66 -11.51
N CYS A 173 11.25 -10.45 -11.10
CA CYS A 173 10.18 -9.67 -11.74
C CYS A 173 10.54 -8.19 -11.93
N GLY A 174 11.84 -7.88 -11.93
CA GLY A 174 12.35 -6.53 -12.14
C GLY A 174 12.85 -5.84 -10.88
N SER A 175 12.71 -4.51 -10.84
CA SER A 175 13.23 -3.70 -9.75
C SER A 175 12.49 -2.37 -9.66
N VAL A 176 12.55 -1.73 -8.50
CA VAL A 176 12.09 -0.35 -8.30
C VAL A 176 13.27 0.60 -8.20
N ILE A 177 13.11 1.81 -8.70
CA ILE A 177 14.08 2.91 -8.54
C ILE A 177 13.56 3.85 -7.46
N TYR A 178 14.36 4.07 -6.42
CA TYR A 178 14.04 4.97 -5.33
C TYR A 178 15.26 5.84 -4.99
N GLY A 179 15.09 7.18 -5.07
CA GLY A 179 16.19 8.11 -4.81
C GLY A 179 17.42 7.90 -5.70
N GLY A 180 17.22 7.51 -6.98
CA GLY A 180 18.29 7.22 -7.93
C GLY A 180 18.97 5.86 -7.75
N LYS A 181 18.59 5.07 -6.74
CA LYS A 181 19.10 3.71 -6.52
C LYS A 181 18.10 2.67 -7.00
N LYS A 182 18.63 1.60 -7.58
CA LYS A 182 17.85 0.44 -8.06
C LYS A 182 17.78 -0.62 -6.96
N TYR A 183 16.56 -1.07 -6.66
CA TYR A 183 16.28 -2.12 -5.69
C TYR A 183 15.60 -3.30 -6.43
N PRO A 184 16.17 -4.52 -6.38
CA PRO A 184 15.51 -5.69 -6.93
C PRO A 184 14.23 -5.98 -6.13
N HIS A 185 13.23 -6.54 -6.79
CA HIS A 185 12.00 -6.91 -6.10
C HIS A 185 12.24 -8.09 -5.17
N LYS A 186 11.98 -7.89 -3.90
CA LYS A 186 12.08 -8.91 -2.86
C LYS A 186 11.00 -8.75 -1.81
N VAL A 187 10.67 -9.85 -1.16
CA VAL A 187 9.76 -9.87 0.00
C VAL A 187 10.56 -10.25 1.24
N LEU A 188 10.52 -9.38 2.22
CA LEU A 188 11.19 -9.58 3.51
C LEU A 188 10.13 -9.83 4.59
N ILE A 189 10.26 -10.93 5.30
CA ILE A 189 9.30 -11.33 6.33
C ILE A 189 10.00 -11.29 7.68
N TYR A 190 9.47 -10.45 8.57
CA TYR A 190 9.87 -10.35 9.97
C TYR A 190 8.77 -10.93 10.84
N GLU A 191 9.12 -11.74 11.83
CA GLU A 191 8.20 -12.23 12.87
C GLU A 191 8.70 -11.70 14.21
N PHE A 192 7.83 -11.04 14.95
CA PHE A 192 8.11 -10.40 16.23
C PHE A 192 7.47 -11.15 17.39
#